data_2bd012a822a0a26df87265e044e5a441
#
_entry.id   2bd012a822a0a26df87265e044e5a441
#
_cell.length_a   1.000
_cell.length_b   1.000
_cell.length_c   1.000
_cell.angle_alpha   90.00
_cell.angle_beta   90.00
_cell.angle_gamma   90.00
#
_symmetry.space_group_name_H-M   'P 1'
#
loop_
_entity.id
_entity.type
_entity.pdbx_description
1 polymer ?
#
loop_
_entity_poly.entity_id
_entity_poly.type
_entity_poly.pdbx_seq_one_letter_code
_entity_poly.pdbx_strand_id
1 'polypeptide(L)'
;MATFFPGESHTFSEYLLVPGYSSSECVPTNVSLKTPLTRFKRGEEPAITLNIPMVSAIMQSVSGVDMGVALATEGGLSFIYGSQ
;
A
#
# COMPACT_ATOMS: atom_id res chain seq x y z
N MET A 1 -0.45 28.41 12.93
CA MET A 1 -1.30 29.02 11.91
C MET A 1 -1.79 27.94 10.94
N ALA A 2 -3.06 27.94 10.62
CA ALA A 2 -3.61 26.97 9.68
C ALA A 2 -3.29 27.35 8.25
N THR A 3 -3.05 26.37 7.42
CA THR A 3 -2.84 26.55 5.98
C THR A 3 -4.03 25.99 5.23
N PHE A 4 -4.60 26.76 4.33
CA PHE A 4 -5.73 26.33 3.51
C PHE A 4 -5.28 26.13 2.07
N PHE A 5 -5.56 24.96 1.54
CA PHE A 5 -5.25 24.64 0.14
C PHE A 5 -6.50 24.90 -0.71
N PRO A 6 -6.39 25.68 -1.79
CA PRO A 6 -7.53 25.90 -2.68
C PRO A 6 -7.86 24.61 -3.44
N GLY A 7 -9.11 24.51 -3.87
CA GLY A 7 -9.56 23.37 -4.64
C GLY A 7 -10.42 22.41 -3.81
N GLU A 8 -10.93 21.41 -4.48
CA GLU A 8 -11.78 20.41 -3.88
C GLU A 8 -10.97 19.26 -3.29
N SER A 9 -11.47 18.70 -2.20
CA SER A 9 -10.95 17.46 -1.61
C SER A 9 -11.99 16.37 -1.73
N HIS A 10 -11.54 15.13 -1.89
CA HIS A 10 -12.45 14.01 -2.12
C HIS A 10 -12.10 12.84 -1.22
N THR A 11 -13.09 12.01 -0.92
CA THR A 11 -12.89 10.73 -0.24
C THR A 11 -12.80 9.64 -1.30
N PHE A 12 -12.26 8.48 -0.91
CA PHE A 12 -12.16 7.35 -1.83
C PHE A 12 -13.53 6.85 -2.32
N SER A 13 -14.58 7.07 -1.54
CA SER A 13 -15.93 6.66 -1.94
C SER A 13 -16.48 7.46 -3.12
N GLU A 14 -15.88 8.59 -3.44
CA GLU A 14 -16.29 9.45 -4.56
C GLU A 14 -15.64 9.07 -5.88
N TYR A 15 -14.70 8.13 -5.87
CA TYR A 15 -13.94 7.75 -7.05
C TYR A 15 -14.11 6.27 -7.37
N LEU A 16 -14.11 5.99 -8.66
CA LEU A 16 -14.07 4.63 -9.17
C LEU A 16 -12.88 4.51 -10.13
N LEU A 17 -12.31 3.32 -10.18
CA LEU A 17 -11.25 3.06 -11.15
C LEU A 17 -11.83 2.99 -12.56
N VAL A 18 -11.16 3.62 -13.50
CA VAL A 18 -11.52 3.52 -14.91
C VAL A 18 -11.16 2.11 -15.39
N PRO A 19 -12.10 1.39 -16.04
CA PRO A 19 -11.78 0.07 -16.57
C PRO A 19 -10.65 0.14 -17.58
N GLY A 20 -9.69 -0.77 -17.45
CA GLY A 20 -8.56 -0.87 -18.36
C GLY A 20 -8.61 -2.15 -19.18
N TYR A 21 -7.55 -2.38 -19.91
CA TYR A 21 -7.42 -3.59 -20.70
C TYR A 21 -7.22 -4.81 -19.81
N SER A 22 -7.91 -5.89 -20.15
CA SER A 22 -7.74 -7.17 -19.49
C SER A 22 -7.80 -8.28 -20.53
N SER A 23 -7.04 -9.34 -20.32
CA SER A 23 -7.01 -10.47 -21.26
C SER A 23 -7.12 -11.79 -20.50
N SER A 24 -7.20 -12.88 -21.24
CA SER A 24 -7.24 -14.22 -20.66
C SER A 24 -5.95 -14.59 -19.91
N GLU A 25 -4.87 -13.83 -20.12
CA GLU A 25 -3.60 -14.02 -19.40
C GLU A 25 -3.59 -13.36 -18.01
N CYS A 26 -4.57 -12.51 -17.73
CA CYS A 26 -4.67 -11.80 -16.45
C CYS A 26 -5.37 -12.67 -15.40
N VAL A 27 -4.77 -13.83 -15.11
CA VAL A 27 -5.26 -14.76 -14.08
C VAL A 27 -4.28 -14.77 -12.91
N PRO A 28 -4.73 -15.16 -11.69
CA PRO A 28 -3.87 -15.07 -10.49
C PRO A 28 -2.51 -15.76 -10.62
N THR A 29 -2.43 -16.87 -11.36
CA THR A 29 -1.18 -17.59 -11.53
C THR A 29 -0.16 -16.84 -12.39
N ASN A 30 -0.60 -15.91 -13.22
CA ASN A 30 0.25 -15.14 -14.13
C ASN A 30 0.52 -13.73 -13.62
N VAL A 31 -0.10 -13.32 -12.52
CA VAL A 31 0.01 -11.96 -11.99
C VAL A 31 0.83 -11.97 -10.72
N SER A 32 1.79 -11.05 -10.61
CA SER A 32 2.58 -10.85 -9.41
C SER A 32 2.16 -9.53 -8.76
N LEU A 33 1.91 -9.57 -7.45
CA LEU A 33 1.60 -8.38 -6.66
C LEU A 33 2.85 -7.78 -6.01
N LYS A 34 4.02 -8.35 -6.29
CA LYS A 34 5.28 -7.87 -5.73
C LYS A 34 5.53 -6.43 -6.15
N THR A 35 5.81 -5.56 -5.18
CA THR A 35 5.91 -4.13 -5.44
C THR A 35 7.01 -3.49 -4.60
N PRO A 36 7.75 -2.51 -5.13
CA PRO A 36 8.73 -1.78 -4.34
C PRO A 36 8.04 -0.80 -3.40
N LEU A 37 8.50 -0.73 -2.16
CA LEU A 37 8.05 0.28 -1.21
C LEU A 37 8.93 1.52 -1.26
N THR A 38 10.23 1.34 -1.53
CA THR A 38 11.18 2.43 -1.56
C THR A 38 11.52 2.82 -2.98
N ARG A 39 11.93 4.09 -3.15
CA ARG A 39 12.35 4.60 -4.46
C ARG A 39 13.60 3.84 -4.93
N PHE A 40 13.67 3.57 -6.22
CA PHE A 40 14.82 2.90 -6.83
C PHE A 40 15.05 3.49 -8.22
N LYS A 41 16.28 3.34 -8.71
CA LYS A 41 16.65 3.72 -10.07
C LYS A 41 16.55 2.51 -10.98
N ARG A 42 16.37 2.77 -12.26
CA ARG A 42 16.31 1.72 -13.26
C ARG A 42 17.58 0.87 -13.21
N GLY A 43 17.42 -0.45 -13.11
CA GLY A 43 18.53 -1.39 -13.00
C GLY A 43 19.02 -1.63 -11.58
N GLU A 44 18.45 -0.95 -10.57
CA GLU A 44 18.79 -1.16 -9.16
C GLU A 44 17.64 -1.90 -8.45
N GLU A 45 18.02 -2.65 -7.43
CA GLU A 45 17.04 -3.30 -6.56
C GLU A 45 16.49 -2.29 -5.53
N PRO A 46 15.17 -2.23 -5.31
CA PRO A 46 14.64 -1.40 -4.22
C PRO A 46 15.11 -1.92 -2.86
N ALA A 47 15.33 -1.00 -1.92
CA ALA A 47 15.77 -1.38 -0.58
C ALA A 47 14.71 -2.21 0.15
N ILE A 48 13.44 -1.92 -0.06
CA ILE A 48 12.33 -2.67 0.53
C ILE A 48 11.33 -3.02 -0.56
N THR A 49 10.99 -4.30 -0.64
CA THR A 49 10.00 -4.82 -1.58
C THR A 49 8.93 -5.59 -0.80
N LEU A 50 7.68 -5.35 -1.13
CA LEU A 50 6.55 -6.07 -0.56
C LEU A 50 6.09 -7.17 -1.51
N ASN A 51 5.63 -8.28 -0.97
CA ASN A 51 5.04 -9.35 -1.78
C ASN A 51 3.60 -9.06 -2.17
N ILE A 52 2.90 -8.28 -1.35
CA ILE A 52 1.59 -7.72 -1.67
C ILE A 52 1.57 -6.23 -1.34
N PRO A 53 0.83 -5.40 -2.08
CA PRO A 53 0.80 -3.95 -1.85
C PRO A 53 -0.19 -3.58 -0.74
N MET A 54 0.02 -4.13 0.46
CA MET A 54 -0.82 -3.83 1.62
C MET A 54 0.02 -3.34 2.79
N VAL A 55 -0.39 -2.22 3.34
CA VAL A 55 0.23 -1.64 4.53
C VAL A 55 -0.88 -1.21 5.48
N SER A 56 -0.56 -1.11 6.77
CA SER A 56 -1.53 -0.65 7.76
C SER A 56 -1.37 0.84 8.04
N ALA A 57 -2.47 1.50 8.42
CA ALA A 57 -2.44 2.89 8.84
C ALA A 57 -1.79 3.01 10.22
N ILE A 58 -1.00 4.07 10.44
CA ILE A 58 -0.28 4.29 11.68
C ILE A 58 -1.21 4.84 12.77
N MET A 59 -2.16 4.02 13.18
CA MET A 59 -3.18 4.38 14.17
C MET A 59 -3.14 3.40 15.34
N GLN A 60 -3.33 3.91 16.57
CA GLN A 60 -3.25 3.11 17.78
C GLN A 60 -4.15 1.87 17.75
N SER A 61 -5.36 2.00 17.24
CA SER A 61 -6.33 0.91 17.19
C SER A 61 -6.09 -0.07 16.03
N VAL A 62 -5.16 0.23 15.13
CA VAL A 62 -4.94 -0.56 13.91
C VAL A 62 -3.58 -1.24 13.91
N SER A 63 -2.50 -0.47 14.13
CA SER A 63 -1.13 -0.91 13.85
C SER A 63 -0.32 -1.16 15.10
N GLY A 64 -0.60 -2.27 15.76
CA GLY A 64 0.22 -2.79 16.84
C GLY A 64 1.02 -4.00 16.36
N VAL A 65 1.62 -4.71 17.33
CA VAL A 65 2.45 -5.88 17.05
C VAL A 65 1.65 -6.98 16.33
N ASP A 66 0.42 -7.22 16.75
CA ASP A 66 -0.41 -8.28 16.15
C ASP A 66 -0.70 -8.02 14.68
N MET A 67 -1.05 -6.78 14.35
CA MET A 67 -1.27 -6.40 12.95
C MET A 67 0.04 -6.49 12.16
N GLY A 68 1.17 -6.11 12.76
CA GLY A 68 2.47 -6.20 12.11
C GLY A 68 2.81 -7.64 11.73
N VAL A 69 2.60 -8.57 12.64
CA VAL A 69 2.85 -10.00 12.38
C VAL A 69 1.90 -10.53 11.31
N ALA A 70 0.62 -10.18 11.40
CA ALA A 70 -0.37 -10.64 10.43
C ALA A 70 -0.05 -10.15 9.01
N LEU A 71 0.26 -8.87 8.85
CA LEU A 71 0.61 -8.31 7.55
C LEU A 71 1.90 -8.90 6.99
N ALA A 72 2.93 -9.05 7.84
CA ALA A 72 4.19 -9.63 7.40
C ALA A 72 4.00 -11.07 6.92
N THR A 73 3.15 -11.84 7.59
CA THR A 73 2.83 -13.21 7.19
C THR A 73 2.21 -13.25 5.79
N GLU A 74 1.39 -12.26 5.45
CA GLU A 74 0.75 -12.17 4.13
C GLU A 74 1.63 -11.49 3.07
N GLY A 75 2.75 -10.92 3.47
CA GLY A 75 3.69 -10.28 2.53
C GLY A 75 3.60 -8.76 2.49
N GLY A 76 2.81 -8.16 3.34
CA GLY A 76 2.67 -6.70 3.48
C GLY A 76 3.59 -6.13 4.55
N LEU A 77 3.28 -4.92 5.00
CA LEU A 77 4.06 -4.22 6.02
C LEU A 77 3.16 -3.37 6.89
N SER A 78 3.48 -3.30 8.17
CA SER A 78 2.76 -2.46 9.12
C SER A 78 3.59 -1.24 9.51
N PHE A 79 2.94 -0.08 9.58
CA PHE A 79 3.53 1.12 10.17
C PHE A 79 3.02 1.19 11.61
N ILE A 80 3.88 0.83 12.57
CA ILE A 80 3.49 0.68 13.96
C ILE A 80 3.33 2.03 14.64
N TYR A 81 2.24 2.17 15.42
CA TYR A 81 1.96 3.37 16.17
C TYR A 81 2.99 3.54 17.28
N GLY A 82 3.66 4.69 17.33
CA GLY A 82 4.83 4.91 18.16
C GLY A 82 4.56 5.28 19.62
N SER A 83 3.32 5.55 19.98
CA SER A 83 2.95 5.96 21.34
C SER A 83 2.23 4.87 22.12
N GLN A 84 2.60 3.64 21.90
CA GLN A 84 2.03 2.50 22.62
C GLN A 84 2.48 2.44 24.06
#